data_500a59bde16e43995646084b9bf814b0
#
_entry.id   500a59bde16e43995646084b9bf814b0
#
_cell.length_a   1.000
_cell.length_b   1.000
_cell.length_c   1.000
_cell.angle_alpha   90.00
_cell.angle_beta   90.00
_cell.angle_gamma   90.00
#
_symmetry.space_group_name_H-M   'P 1'
#
loop_
_entity.id
_entity.type
_entity.pdbx_description
1 polymer ?
#
loop_
_entity_poly.entity_id
_entity_poly.type
_entity_poly.pdbx_seq_one_letter_code
_entity_poly.pdbx_strand_id
1 'polypeptide(L)'
;MRNIYLLIVVTVFFIFSSCSIKQKTESEKLHNLFNDMWEWGLQEFPTRATNLGDYRYNDLLPDMSLAAIQRRHHKNEIILRTLEDLNRDQLNHSDKLNYDLFHKKITRNIEAHPFKGYLMPIDQMGGVQINFPNLVDITPFRDQVDFDNYLARLLLFPGYVDQIMALMRDGLKENIVQPKIVLKKVPDQILAQYQNDVEDSPFYKPFEKDIGNLPEPHRANYQKQAKSIIKDHVFTSYKKLFVFFTKEYLPAGRKNISASSLPNGEKFYAFRVKSYTTTSKSPSEIHSIGLSEVARIRSEMENVIKDSGFTGSFKKFIAYLRTNPDFYYNSAEDLLDGYRAICKKADPELTKLFGTLPRLSYGVKPIPDFQAPASPTAYYYSGSIKAGRPGFF
;
A
#
# COMPACT_ATOMS: atom_id res chain seq x y z
N MET A 1 -74.07 16.20 -63.69
CA MET A 1 -73.41 15.03 -63.17
C MET A 1 -71.89 15.31 -63.25
N ARG A 2 -71.33 15.72 -62.16
CA ARG A 2 -69.94 16.21 -62.14
C ARG A 2 -69.25 15.50 -60.99
N ASN A 3 -68.30 14.57 -61.29
CA ASN A 3 -67.44 13.87 -60.36
C ASN A 3 -66.41 14.84 -59.80
N ILE A 4 -66.42 14.96 -58.44
CA ILE A 4 -65.38 15.62 -57.69
C ILE A 4 -64.48 14.57 -57.16
N TYR A 5 -63.25 14.43 -57.67
CA TYR A 5 -62.17 13.60 -57.07
C TYR A 5 -61.51 14.39 -55.91
N LEU A 6 -61.73 13.93 -54.71
CA LEU A 6 -61.04 14.43 -53.53
C LEU A 6 -59.65 13.83 -53.46
N LEU A 7 -58.60 14.59 -53.68
CA LEU A 7 -57.24 14.18 -53.63
C LEU A 7 -56.80 14.30 -52.12
N ILE A 8 -56.72 13.16 -51.43
CA ILE A 8 -56.16 13.15 -50.07
C ILE A 8 -54.64 13.05 -50.18
N VAL A 9 -53.96 14.19 -49.95
CA VAL A 9 -52.49 14.22 -49.81
C VAL A 9 -52.16 13.80 -48.39
N VAL A 10 -51.73 12.52 -48.24
CA VAL A 10 -51.21 12.02 -46.95
C VAL A 10 -49.76 12.50 -46.84
N THR A 11 -49.57 13.57 -46.08
CA THR A 11 -48.23 14.05 -45.73
C THR A 11 -47.68 13.17 -44.60
N VAL A 12 -46.85 12.21 -44.98
CA VAL A 12 -46.12 11.38 -44.01
C VAL A 12 -45.01 12.24 -43.39
N PHE A 13 -45.22 12.75 -42.21
CA PHE A 13 -44.19 13.35 -41.37
C PHE A 13 -43.28 12.24 -40.86
N PHE A 14 -42.15 12.02 -41.53
CA PHE A 14 -41.03 11.25 -40.95
C PHE A 14 -40.46 12.09 -39.82
N ILE A 15 -40.90 11.78 -38.58
CA ILE A 15 -40.24 12.20 -37.36
C ILE A 15 -38.93 11.38 -37.28
N PHE A 16 -37.87 11.93 -37.85
CA PHE A 16 -36.53 11.48 -37.50
C PHE A 16 -36.32 11.83 -36.03
N SER A 17 -36.69 10.91 -35.12
CA SER A 17 -36.16 10.90 -33.78
C SER A 17 -34.64 10.67 -33.91
N SER A 18 -33.94 11.77 -34.19
CA SER A 18 -32.49 11.79 -34.04
C SER A 18 -32.21 11.53 -32.57
N CYS A 19 -31.98 10.27 -32.25
CA CYS A 19 -31.37 9.88 -31.01
C CYS A 19 -29.95 10.48 -31.04
N SER A 20 -29.84 11.77 -30.70
CA SER A 20 -28.54 12.41 -30.54
C SER A 20 -27.90 11.68 -29.34
N ILE A 21 -27.02 10.75 -29.65
CA ILE A 21 -26.13 10.20 -28.63
C ILE A 21 -25.43 11.40 -28.01
N LYS A 22 -25.85 11.79 -26.83
CA LYS A 22 -25.27 12.92 -26.09
C LYS A 22 -23.77 12.62 -25.96
N GLN A 23 -22.96 13.34 -26.71
CA GLN A 23 -21.53 13.18 -26.68
C GLN A 23 -21.05 13.47 -25.25
N LYS A 24 -20.35 12.51 -24.63
CA LYS A 24 -19.82 12.68 -23.27
C LYS A 24 -18.90 13.88 -23.22
N THR A 25 -19.02 14.68 -22.18
CA THR A 25 -18.09 15.78 -21.90
C THR A 25 -16.72 15.22 -21.55
N GLU A 26 -15.67 16.01 -21.66
CA GLU A 26 -14.30 15.60 -21.30
C GLU A 26 -14.22 15.19 -19.82
N SER A 27 -14.92 15.88 -18.93
CA SER A 27 -15.01 15.48 -17.51
C SER A 27 -15.69 14.11 -17.34
N GLU A 28 -16.78 13.82 -18.06
CA GLU A 28 -17.43 12.51 -18.01
C GLU A 28 -16.51 11.39 -18.54
N LYS A 29 -15.73 11.65 -19.60
CA LYS A 29 -14.74 10.70 -20.11
C LYS A 29 -13.64 10.44 -19.09
N LEU A 30 -13.10 11.48 -18.44
CA LEU A 30 -12.10 11.38 -17.40
C LEU A 30 -12.60 10.58 -16.21
N HIS A 31 -13.80 10.85 -15.72
CA HIS A 31 -14.39 10.11 -14.60
C HIS A 31 -14.67 8.65 -14.95
N ASN A 32 -15.09 8.35 -16.19
CA ASN A 32 -15.20 6.96 -16.64
C ASN A 32 -13.84 6.24 -16.60
N LEU A 33 -12.77 6.90 -17.11
CA LEU A 33 -11.42 6.33 -17.04
C LEU A 33 -10.97 6.06 -15.60
N PHE A 34 -11.29 6.97 -14.65
CA PHE A 34 -11.01 6.74 -13.23
C PHE A 34 -11.78 5.54 -12.69
N ASN A 35 -13.06 5.41 -13.00
CA ASN A 35 -13.89 4.29 -12.56
C ASN A 35 -13.38 2.95 -13.13
N ASP A 36 -13.05 2.91 -14.42
CA ASP A 36 -12.51 1.72 -15.07
C ASP A 36 -11.17 1.29 -14.42
N MET A 37 -10.30 2.29 -14.13
CA MET A 37 -9.04 2.02 -13.43
C MET A 37 -9.24 1.59 -11.98
N TRP A 38 -10.23 2.12 -11.30
CA TRP A 38 -10.58 1.73 -9.95
C TRP A 38 -11.03 0.29 -9.90
N GLU A 39 -12.01 -0.09 -10.72
CA GLU A 39 -12.53 -1.46 -10.78
C GLU A 39 -11.46 -2.46 -11.20
N TRP A 40 -10.69 -2.14 -12.25
CA TRP A 40 -9.55 -2.97 -12.64
C TRP A 40 -8.52 -3.11 -11.50
N GLY A 41 -8.22 -2.03 -10.79
CA GLY A 41 -7.28 -2.04 -9.67
C GLY A 41 -7.76 -2.88 -8.48
N LEU A 42 -9.06 -2.95 -8.21
CA LEU A 42 -9.63 -3.82 -7.19
C LEU A 42 -9.48 -5.29 -7.55
N GLN A 43 -9.70 -5.63 -8.81
CA GLN A 43 -9.54 -6.99 -9.32
C GLN A 43 -8.06 -7.44 -9.35
N GLU A 44 -7.15 -6.60 -9.81
CA GLU A 44 -5.71 -6.91 -9.89
C GLU A 44 -5.04 -7.01 -8.51
N PHE A 45 -5.59 -6.33 -7.50
CA PHE A 45 -5.06 -6.28 -6.15
C PHE A 45 -6.10 -6.62 -5.09
N PRO A 46 -6.53 -7.90 -5.00
CA PRO A 46 -7.59 -8.37 -4.09
C PRO A 46 -7.39 -7.98 -2.63
N THR A 47 -6.16 -8.06 -2.12
CA THR A 47 -5.84 -7.69 -0.74
C THR A 47 -6.02 -6.18 -0.49
N ARG A 48 -5.73 -5.35 -1.50
CA ARG A 48 -6.04 -3.92 -1.45
C ARG A 48 -7.55 -3.68 -1.48
N ALA A 49 -8.31 -4.44 -2.28
CA ALA A 49 -9.77 -4.36 -2.30
C ALA A 49 -10.34 -4.66 -0.91
N THR A 50 -9.88 -5.73 -0.26
CA THR A 50 -10.24 -6.06 1.14
C THR A 50 -9.96 -4.87 2.09
N ASN A 51 -8.77 -4.28 2.02
CA ASN A 51 -8.38 -3.14 2.85
C ASN A 51 -9.29 -1.91 2.64
N LEU A 52 -9.78 -1.71 1.43
CA LEU A 52 -10.70 -0.63 1.08
C LEU A 52 -12.17 -0.94 1.45
N GLY A 53 -12.47 -2.16 1.91
CA GLY A 53 -13.83 -2.62 2.23
C GLY A 53 -14.60 -3.11 1.00
N ASP A 54 -13.90 -3.46 -0.07
CA ASP A 54 -14.48 -4.16 -1.20
C ASP A 54 -14.16 -5.65 -1.11
N TYR A 55 -15.16 -6.45 -0.75
CA TYR A 55 -15.00 -7.85 -0.40
C TYR A 55 -15.25 -8.83 -1.55
N ARG A 56 -15.50 -8.32 -2.77
CA ARG A 56 -15.80 -9.14 -3.97
C ARG A 56 -14.69 -10.13 -4.35
N TYR A 57 -13.47 -9.89 -3.87
CA TYR A 57 -12.26 -10.66 -4.22
C TYR A 57 -11.57 -11.22 -2.98
N ASN A 58 -12.31 -11.47 -1.89
CA ASN A 58 -11.73 -11.92 -0.63
C ASN A 58 -11.20 -13.36 -0.67
N ASP A 59 -11.58 -14.14 -1.66
CA ASP A 59 -11.09 -15.48 -1.95
C ASP A 59 -9.76 -15.50 -2.74
N LEU A 60 -9.30 -14.34 -3.25
CA LEU A 60 -8.17 -14.24 -4.17
C LEU A 60 -6.93 -13.57 -3.52
N LEU A 61 -5.76 -13.88 -4.06
CA LEU A 61 -4.49 -13.19 -3.87
C LEU A 61 -4.04 -12.51 -5.17
N PRO A 62 -3.20 -11.45 -5.09
CA PRO A 62 -2.65 -10.83 -6.29
C PRO A 62 -1.80 -11.82 -7.10
N ASP A 63 -1.94 -11.82 -8.42
CA ASP A 63 -1.01 -12.54 -9.30
C ASP A 63 0.32 -11.78 -9.38
N MET A 64 1.39 -12.38 -8.84
CA MET A 64 2.75 -11.84 -8.82
C MET A 64 3.62 -12.38 -9.95
N SER A 65 3.06 -13.13 -10.89
CA SER A 65 3.82 -13.64 -12.04
C SER A 65 4.38 -12.51 -12.91
N LEU A 66 5.48 -12.76 -13.59
CA LEU A 66 6.06 -11.82 -14.54
C LEU A 66 5.05 -11.46 -15.66
N ALA A 67 4.24 -12.41 -16.09
CA ALA A 67 3.18 -12.18 -17.07
C ALA A 67 2.15 -11.15 -16.57
N ALA A 68 1.73 -11.25 -15.31
CA ALA A 68 0.81 -10.28 -14.71
C ALA A 68 1.46 -8.89 -14.55
N ILE A 69 2.74 -8.83 -14.22
CA ILE A 69 3.51 -7.57 -14.14
C ILE A 69 3.56 -6.89 -15.51
N GLN A 70 3.84 -7.64 -16.58
CA GLN A 70 3.85 -7.13 -17.96
C GLN A 70 2.45 -6.65 -18.40
N ARG A 71 1.40 -7.43 -18.09
CA ARG A 71 0.01 -7.03 -18.38
C ARG A 71 -0.35 -5.71 -17.69
N ARG A 72 0.04 -5.52 -16.42
CA ARG A 72 -0.18 -4.27 -15.68
C ARG A 72 0.61 -3.11 -16.25
N HIS A 73 1.83 -3.34 -16.70
CA HIS A 73 2.63 -2.32 -17.39
C HIS A 73 1.96 -1.88 -18.69
N HIS A 74 1.59 -2.83 -19.55
CA HIS A 74 0.88 -2.54 -20.80
C HIS A 74 -0.47 -1.81 -20.57
N LYS A 75 -1.20 -2.18 -19.51
CA LYS A 75 -2.42 -1.46 -19.12
C LYS A 75 -2.13 0.00 -18.78
N ASN A 76 -1.04 0.31 -18.06
CA ASN A 76 -0.64 1.70 -17.79
C ASN A 76 -0.35 2.47 -19.10
N GLU A 77 0.29 1.85 -20.09
CA GLU A 77 0.53 2.48 -21.39
C GLU A 77 -0.77 2.82 -22.14
N ILE A 78 -1.74 1.87 -22.12
CA ILE A 78 -3.07 2.12 -22.71
C ILE A 78 -3.76 3.27 -22.01
N ILE A 79 -3.73 3.30 -20.67
CA ILE A 79 -4.38 4.34 -19.88
C ILE A 79 -3.75 5.70 -20.13
N LEU A 80 -2.42 5.77 -20.23
CA LEU A 80 -1.73 7.03 -20.54
C LEU A 80 -2.20 7.59 -21.88
N ARG A 81 -2.23 6.76 -22.92
CA ARG A 81 -2.74 7.16 -24.25
C ARG A 81 -4.20 7.64 -24.18
N THR A 82 -5.07 6.86 -23.52
CA THR A 82 -6.48 7.25 -23.38
C THR A 82 -6.64 8.58 -22.61
N LEU A 83 -5.77 8.82 -21.63
CA LEU A 83 -5.78 10.07 -20.88
C LEU A 83 -5.30 11.26 -21.75
N GLU A 84 -4.25 11.06 -22.56
CA GLU A 84 -3.69 12.07 -23.44
C GLU A 84 -4.62 12.42 -24.63
N ASP A 85 -5.53 11.52 -25.01
CA ASP A 85 -6.58 11.77 -26.00
C ASP A 85 -7.68 12.73 -25.47
N LEU A 86 -7.73 13.00 -24.17
CA LEU A 86 -8.69 13.93 -23.57
C LEU A 86 -8.23 15.38 -23.74
N ASN A 87 -9.17 16.25 -24.08
CA ASN A 87 -8.91 17.69 -24.15
C ASN A 87 -8.89 18.29 -22.73
N ARG A 88 -7.69 18.37 -22.12
CA ARG A 88 -7.50 18.92 -20.77
C ARG A 88 -8.08 20.33 -20.60
N ASP A 89 -8.03 21.18 -21.63
CA ASP A 89 -8.48 22.57 -21.52
C ASP A 89 -9.99 22.69 -21.35
N GLN A 90 -10.74 21.69 -21.81
CA GLN A 90 -12.20 21.60 -21.65
C GLN A 90 -12.62 21.02 -20.30
N LEU A 91 -11.68 20.57 -19.46
CA LEU A 91 -11.96 20.11 -18.11
C LEU A 91 -12.25 21.29 -17.17
N ASN A 92 -13.10 21.08 -16.16
CA ASN A 92 -13.27 22.06 -15.09
C ASN A 92 -12.01 22.16 -14.22
N HIS A 93 -11.93 23.14 -13.31
CA HIS A 93 -10.74 23.40 -12.50
C HIS A 93 -10.30 22.18 -11.65
N SER A 94 -11.25 21.52 -10.99
CA SER A 94 -10.97 20.33 -10.16
C SER A 94 -10.48 19.16 -11.01
N ASP A 95 -11.11 18.94 -12.17
CA ASP A 95 -10.74 17.84 -13.06
C ASP A 95 -9.41 18.07 -13.77
N LYS A 96 -9.01 19.32 -14.02
CA LYS A 96 -7.63 19.63 -14.47
C LYS A 96 -6.59 19.14 -13.46
N LEU A 97 -6.82 19.40 -12.19
CA LEU A 97 -5.91 18.93 -11.13
C LEU A 97 -5.91 17.39 -11.05
N ASN A 98 -7.08 16.76 -11.09
CA ASN A 98 -7.21 15.31 -11.10
C ASN A 98 -6.50 14.67 -12.29
N TYR A 99 -6.66 15.25 -13.48
CA TYR A 99 -5.98 14.84 -14.70
C TYR A 99 -4.45 14.90 -14.52
N ASP A 100 -3.91 16.04 -14.08
CA ASP A 100 -2.48 16.25 -13.90
C ASP A 100 -1.85 15.27 -12.89
N LEU A 101 -2.53 15.04 -11.78
CA LEU A 101 -2.08 14.09 -10.76
C LEU A 101 -2.11 12.64 -11.27
N PHE A 102 -3.16 12.29 -12.01
CA PHE A 102 -3.31 10.95 -12.58
C PHE A 102 -2.31 10.72 -13.71
N HIS A 103 -2.13 11.67 -14.61
CA HIS A 103 -1.12 11.65 -15.66
C HIS A 103 0.28 11.42 -15.06
N LYS A 104 0.65 12.23 -14.06
CA LYS A 104 1.94 12.10 -13.37
C LYS A 104 2.10 10.72 -12.72
N LYS A 105 1.05 10.17 -12.12
CA LYS A 105 1.07 8.85 -11.50
C LYS A 105 1.32 7.76 -12.53
N ILE A 106 0.58 7.76 -13.65
CA ILE A 106 0.68 6.73 -14.69
C ILE A 106 2.03 6.82 -15.41
N THR A 107 2.47 8.01 -15.78
CA THR A 107 3.79 8.25 -16.39
C THR A 107 4.91 7.71 -15.49
N ARG A 108 4.85 8.01 -14.18
CA ARG A 108 5.83 7.49 -13.22
C ARG A 108 5.84 5.97 -13.14
N ASN A 109 4.68 5.32 -13.21
CA ASN A 109 4.61 3.85 -13.20
C ASN A 109 5.27 3.24 -14.45
N ILE A 110 5.07 3.88 -15.61
CA ILE A 110 5.71 3.47 -16.87
C ILE A 110 7.22 3.69 -16.82
N GLU A 111 7.65 4.89 -16.40
CA GLU A 111 9.08 5.24 -16.24
C GLU A 111 9.80 4.34 -15.22
N ALA A 112 9.09 3.82 -14.20
CA ALA A 112 9.66 2.92 -13.19
C ALA A 112 9.92 1.50 -13.70
N HIS A 113 9.14 1.04 -14.69
CA HIS A 113 9.13 -0.37 -15.11
C HIS A 113 10.50 -0.89 -15.60
N PRO A 114 11.30 -0.14 -16.40
CA PRO A 114 12.62 -0.58 -16.86
C PRO A 114 13.61 -0.86 -15.74
N PHE A 115 13.40 -0.28 -14.56
CA PHE A 115 14.27 -0.51 -13.39
C PHE A 115 13.95 -1.80 -12.62
N LYS A 116 12.89 -2.50 -13.01
CA LYS A 116 12.52 -3.84 -12.50
C LYS A 116 12.48 -3.94 -10.97
N GLY A 117 12.04 -2.89 -10.29
CA GLY A 117 11.94 -2.89 -8.83
C GLY A 117 11.09 -4.04 -8.26
N TYR A 118 10.20 -4.62 -9.06
CA TYR A 118 9.39 -5.78 -8.73
C TYR A 118 10.22 -7.07 -8.49
N LEU A 119 11.48 -7.11 -8.91
CA LEU A 119 12.39 -8.22 -8.62
C LEU A 119 12.94 -8.20 -7.19
N MET A 120 12.66 -7.15 -6.42
CA MET A 120 13.04 -6.99 -5.01
C MET A 120 11.80 -6.88 -4.10
N PRO A 121 10.89 -7.89 -4.06
CA PRO A 121 9.58 -7.79 -3.41
C PRO A 121 9.63 -7.88 -1.88
N ILE A 122 10.78 -8.18 -1.28
CA ILE A 122 10.95 -8.38 0.16
C ILE A 122 12.08 -7.51 0.70
N ASP A 123 11.81 -6.79 1.78
CA ASP A 123 12.77 -6.14 2.66
C ASP A 123 12.28 -6.15 4.11
N GLN A 124 13.01 -5.51 5.04
CA GLN A 124 12.63 -5.47 6.46
C GLN A 124 11.36 -4.66 6.77
N MET A 125 10.89 -3.84 5.83
CA MET A 125 9.72 -2.96 5.99
C MET A 125 8.49 -3.47 5.25
N GLY A 126 8.66 -4.42 4.33
CA GLY A 126 7.58 -4.93 3.50
C GLY A 126 7.90 -6.28 2.87
N GLY A 127 6.86 -6.92 2.37
CA GLY A 127 6.93 -8.23 1.75
C GLY A 127 5.90 -9.20 2.34
N VAL A 128 5.87 -10.42 1.83
CA VAL A 128 4.89 -11.41 2.21
C VAL A 128 4.95 -11.78 3.70
N GLN A 129 6.14 -11.70 4.32
CA GLN A 129 6.35 -11.99 5.73
C GLN A 129 5.71 -10.96 6.68
N ILE A 130 5.35 -9.78 6.18
CA ILE A 130 4.68 -8.72 6.94
C ILE A 130 3.24 -8.54 6.46
N ASN A 131 3.03 -8.44 5.15
CA ASN A 131 1.75 -8.04 4.59
C ASN A 131 0.70 -9.14 4.71
N PHE A 132 1.09 -10.42 4.60
CA PHE A 132 0.13 -11.52 4.64
C PHE A 132 -0.40 -11.80 6.05
N PRO A 133 0.42 -11.81 7.13
CA PRO A 133 -0.11 -11.88 8.50
C PRO A 133 -1.07 -10.71 8.84
N ASN A 134 -0.73 -9.49 8.44
CA ASN A 134 -1.57 -8.31 8.67
C ASN A 134 -2.90 -8.33 7.90
N LEU A 135 -3.05 -9.20 6.91
CA LEU A 135 -4.30 -9.35 6.16
C LEU A 135 -5.47 -9.83 7.04
N VAL A 136 -5.18 -10.59 8.09
CA VAL A 136 -6.19 -11.06 9.06
C VAL A 136 -6.94 -9.88 9.69
N ASP A 137 -6.23 -8.82 10.05
CA ASP A 137 -6.80 -7.66 10.73
C ASP A 137 -7.76 -6.83 9.85
N ILE A 138 -7.71 -6.98 8.54
CA ILE A 138 -8.55 -6.26 7.59
C ILE A 138 -9.58 -7.15 6.89
N THR A 139 -9.51 -8.46 7.11
CA THR A 139 -10.47 -9.42 6.55
C THR A 139 -11.72 -9.45 7.43
N PRO A 140 -12.93 -9.37 6.86
CA PRO A 140 -14.15 -9.55 7.64
C PRO A 140 -14.36 -11.04 7.98
N PHE A 141 -15.01 -11.27 9.14
CA PHE A 141 -15.41 -12.61 9.60
C PHE A 141 -16.82 -12.55 10.16
N ARG A 142 -17.80 -12.15 9.33
CA ARG A 142 -19.20 -11.87 9.71
C ARG A 142 -20.07 -13.10 9.62
N ASP A 143 -19.80 -13.94 8.63
CA ASP A 143 -20.64 -15.08 8.27
C ASP A 143 -19.77 -16.20 7.63
N GLN A 144 -20.42 -17.30 7.27
CA GLN A 144 -19.79 -18.46 6.66
C GLN A 144 -19.02 -18.13 5.38
N VAL A 145 -19.54 -17.23 4.55
CA VAL A 145 -18.89 -16.84 3.28
C VAL A 145 -17.56 -16.16 3.50
N ASP A 146 -17.46 -15.33 4.54
CA ASP A 146 -16.19 -14.67 4.90
C ASP A 146 -15.13 -15.72 5.32
N PHE A 147 -15.51 -16.76 6.07
CA PHE A 147 -14.60 -17.85 6.46
C PHE A 147 -14.21 -18.71 5.28
N ASP A 148 -15.14 -19.06 4.39
CA ASP A 148 -14.85 -19.82 3.16
C ASP A 148 -13.85 -19.06 2.27
N ASN A 149 -14.06 -17.78 2.05
CA ASN A 149 -13.17 -16.91 1.30
C ASN A 149 -11.77 -16.84 1.95
N TYR A 150 -11.71 -16.75 3.27
CA TYR A 150 -10.43 -16.71 3.98
C TYR A 150 -9.66 -18.03 3.83
N LEU A 151 -10.31 -19.18 3.99
CA LEU A 151 -9.70 -20.49 3.76
C LEU A 151 -9.24 -20.66 2.32
N ALA A 152 -10.04 -20.24 1.33
CA ALA A 152 -9.68 -20.26 -0.09
C ALA A 152 -8.40 -19.43 -0.32
N ARG A 153 -8.30 -18.24 0.29
CA ARG A 153 -7.12 -17.38 0.22
C ARG A 153 -5.88 -18.01 0.83
N LEU A 154 -6.01 -18.72 1.96
CA LEU A 154 -4.90 -19.47 2.56
C LEU A 154 -4.43 -20.64 1.65
N LEU A 155 -5.34 -21.30 0.94
CA LEU A 155 -5.01 -22.35 -0.03
C LEU A 155 -4.22 -21.81 -1.24
N LEU A 156 -4.41 -20.56 -1.64
CA LEU A 156 -3.65 -19.92 -2.73
C LEU A 156 -2.24 -19.48 -2.30
N PHE A 157 -1.95 -19.45 -1.01
CA PHE A 157 -0.70 -18.91 -0.48
C PHE A 157 0.57 -19.59 -1.00
N PRO A 158 0.62 -20.94 -1.19
CA PRO A 158 1.80 -21.59 -1.77
C PRO A 158 2.17 -21.04 -3.16
N GLY A 159 1.20 -20.92 -4.05
CA GLY A 159 1.41 -20.38 -5.40
C GLY A 159 1.86 -18.92 -5.37
N TYR A 160 1.30 -18.12 -4.46
CA TYR A 160 1.69 -16.73 -4.27
C TYR A 160 3.16 -16.59 -3.81
N VAL A 161 3.60 -17.42 -2.85
CA VAL A 161 5.00 -17.45 -2.39
C VAL A 161 5.93 -17.92 -3.50
N ASP A 162 5.51 -18.90 -4.30
CA ASP A 162 6.31 -19.42 -5.42
C ASP A 162 6.54 -18.35 -6.50
N GLN A 163 5.54 -17.55 -6.82
CA GLN A 163 5.68 -16.42 -7.73
C GLN A 163 6.66 -15.37 -7.17
N ILE A 164 6.58 -15.02 -5.89
CA ILE A 164 7.51 -14.10 -5.23
C ILE A 164 8.95 -14.63 -5.30
N MET A 165 9.15 -15.91 -4.97
CA MET A 165 10.47 -16.54 -5.06
C MET A 165 11.01 -16.56 -6.50
N ALA A 166 10.14 -16.75 -7.50
CA ALA A 166 10.54 -16.70 -8.91
C ALA A 166 11.05 -15.31 -9.30
N LEU A 167 10.33 -14.24 -8.93
CA LEU A 167 10.80 -12.86 -9.13
C LEU A 167 12.15 -12.60 -8.46
N MET A 168 12.33 -13.06 -7.22
CA MET A 168 13.58 -12.90 -6.50
C MET A 168 14.74 -13.67 -7.17
N ARG A 169 14.48 -14.86 -7.71
CA ARG A 169 15.50 -15.61 -8.49
C ARG A 169 15.89 -14.91 -9.78
N ASP A 170 14.92 -14.30 -10.46
CA ASP A 170 15.22 -13.47 -11.64
C ASP A 170 16.02 -12.23 -11.24
N GLY A 171 15.73 -11.65 -10.08
CA GLY A 171 16.55 -10.58 -9.48
C GLY A 171 18.00 -11.01 -9.23
N LEU A 172 18.22 -12.22 -8.73
CA LEU A 172 19.57 -12.79 -8.56
C LEU A 172 20.32 -12.90 -9.90
N LYS A 173 19.65 -13.41 -10.94
CA LYS A 173 20.25 -13.55 -12.29
C LYS A 173 20.63 -12.18 -12.89
N GLU A 174 19.83 -11.16 -12.64
CA GLU A 174 20.03 -9.81 -13.19
C GLU A 174 20.84 -8.89 -12.27
N ASN A 175 21.33 -9.37 -11.12
CA ASN A 175 21.99 -8.57 -10.06
C ASN A 175 21.12 -7.41 -9.52
N ILE A 176 19.79 -7.57 -9.56
CA ILE A 176 18.82 -6.65 -9.01
C ILE A 176 18.37 -7.20 -7.65
N VAL A 177 19.18 -6.91 -6.63
CA VAL A 177 18.96 -7.42 -5.26
C VAL A 177 19.08 -6.29 -4.24
N GLN A 178 18.44 -6.46 -3.08
CA GLN A 178 18.53 -5.52 -1.97
C GLN A 178 19.94 -5.52 -1.32
N PRO A 179 20.34 -4.42 -0.66
CA PRO A 179 21.55 -4.40 0.16
C PRO A 179 21.41 -5.38 1.35
N LYS A 180 22.49 -6.09 1.66
CA LYS A 180 22.51 -7.09 2.74
C LYS A 180 22.04 -6.55 4.09
N ILE A 181 22.30 -5.27 4.37
CA ILE A 181 21.92 -4.63 5.64
C ILE A 181 20.41 -4.61 5.86
N VAL A 182 19.61 -4.36 4.81
CA VAL A 182 18.14 -4.33 4.92
C VAL A 182 17.51 -5.73 4.92
N LEU A 183 18.29 -6.75 4.55
CA LEU A 183 17.83 -8.14 4.51
C LEU A 183 18.07 -8.89 5.83
N LYS A 184 18.96 -8.39 6.70
CA LYS A 184 19.44 -9.12 7.90
C LYS A 184 18.32 -9.54 8.87
N LYS A 185 17.25 -8.75 8.99
CA LYS A 185 16.13 -9.04 9.91
C LYS A 185 15.02 -9.86 9.27
N VAL A 186 15.04 -10.04 7.96
CA VAL A 186 13.96 -10.75 7.23
C VAL A 186 13.87 -12.24 7.61
N PRO A 187 14.98 -12.99 7.83
CA PRO A 187 14.88 -14.38 8.30
C PRO A 187 14.06 -14.52 9.58
N ASP A 188 14.30 -13.67 10.58
CA ASP A 188 13.57 -13.71 11.86
C ASP A 188 12.09 -13.40 11.64
N GLN A 189 11.76 -12.43 10.76
CA GLN A 189 10.38 -12.11 10.40
C GLN A 189 9.67 -13.28 9.71
N ILE A 190 10.36 -14.01 8.83
CA ILE A 190 9.81 -15.20 8.17
C ILE A 190 9.63 -16.33 9.18
N LEU A 191 10.64 -16.57 10.03
CA LEU A 191 10.63 -17.62 11.05
C LEU A 191 9.46 -17.43 12.02
N ALA A 192 9.19 -16.20 12.44
CA ALA A 192 8.10 -15.86 13.35
C ALA A 192 6.72 -16.31 12.82
N GLN A 193 6.56 -16.52 11.50
CA GLN A 193 5.28 -16.91 10.91
C GLN A 193 4.94 -18.40 11.01
N TYR A 194 5.93 -19.28 11.36
CA TYR A 194 5.71 -20.73 11.37
C TYR A 194 6.44 -21.48 12.48
N GLN A 195 7.06 -20.78 13.43
CA GLN A 195 7.83 -21.43 14.51
C GLN A 195 6.98 -21.87 15.69
N ASN A 196 5.79 -21.29 15.87
CA ASN A 196 4.86 -21.59 16.95
C ASN A 196 3.85 -22.66 16.53
N ASP A 197 3.02 -23.12 17.48
CA ASP A 197 1.89 -23.97 17.15
C ASP A 197 0.87 -23.24 16.28
N VAL A 198 0.05 -24.00 15.56
CA VAL A 198 -0.93 -23.43 14.61
C VAL A 198 -1.92 -22.51 15.34
N GLU A 199 -2.30 -22.89 16.55
CA GLU A 199 -3.25 -22.17 17.40
C GLU A 199 -2.72 -20.79 17.83
N ASP A 200 -1.41 -20.65 17.98
CA ASP A 200 -0.75 -19.37 18.34
C ASP A 200 -0.45 -18.50 17.11
N SER A 201 -0.77 -18.98 15.93
CA SER A 201 -0.53 -18.29 14.67
C SER A 201 -1.53 -17.16 14.45
N PRO A 202 -1.11 -15.99 13.93
CA PRO A 202 -2.05 -14.94 13.52
C PRO A 202 -3.09 -15.44 12.51
N PHE A 203 -2.78 -16.45 11.70
CA PHE A 203 -3.68 -17.03 10.72
C PHE A 203 -4.82 -17.83 11.33
N TYR A 204 -4.66 -18.36 12.56
CA TYR A 204 -5.69 -19.12 13.26
C TYR A 204 -6.62 -18.24 14.10
N LYS A 205 -6.20 -17.03 14.43
CA LYS A 205 -6.96 -16.09 15.27
C LYS A 205 -8.44 -15.96 14.92
N PRO A 206 -8.88 -15.93 13.62
CA PRO A 206 -10.30 -15.86 13.28
C PRO A 206 -11.13 -17.08 13.73
N PHE A 207 -10.48 -18.18 14.10
CA PHE A 207 -11.11 -19.44 14.51
C PHE A 207 -11.09 -19.67 16.01
N GLU A 208 -10.59 -18.71 16.82
CA GLU A 208 -10.68 -18.75 18.26
C GLU A 208 -12.14 -18.63 18.75
N LYS A 209 -12.41 -19.11 20.00
CA LYS A 209 -13.78 -19.32 20.49
C LYS A 209 -14.71 -18.11 20.42
N ASP A 210 -14.18 -16.92 20.55
CA ASP A 210 -14.97 -15.70 20.71
C ASP A 210 -15.06 -14.86 19.43
N ILE A 211 -14.47 -15.34 18.34
CA ILE A 211 -14.43 -14.61 17.06
C ILE A 211 -15.35 -15.26 16.03
N GLY A 212 -16.30 -14.50 15.51
CA GLY A 212 -17.19 -14.86 14.42
C GLY A 212 -18.51 -15.52 14.83
N ASN A 213 -19.52 -15.26 14.04
CA ASN A 213 -20.89 -15.73 14.22
C ASN A 213 -21.14 -17.13 13.65
N LEU A 214 -20.16 -18.06 13.77
CA LEU A 214 -20.34 -19.43 13.31
C LEU A 214 -20.99 -20.29 14.39
N PRO A 215 -22.21 -20.80 14.16
CA PRO A 215 -22.83 -21.74 15.09
C PRO A 215 -22.13 -23.11 15.06
N GLU A 216 -22.19 -23.83 16.19
CA GLU A 216 -21.85 -25.25 16.21
C GLU A 216 -22.86 -26.05 15.37
N PRO A 217 -22.46 -27.11 14.61
CA PRO A 217 -21.14 -27.73 14.56
C PRO A 217 -20.18 -27.15 13.51
N HIS A 218 -20.60 -26.10 12.76
CA HIS A 218 -19.80 -25.52 11.69
C HIS A 218 -18.45 -25.01 12.19
N ARG A 219 -18.42 -24.39 13.37
CA ARG A 219 -17.19 -23.90 14.00
C ARG A 219 -16.11 -24.96 14.10
N ALA A 220 -16.43 -26.13 14.66
CA ALA A 220 -15.48 -27.23 14.81
C ALA A 220 -14.91 -27.72 13.46
N ASN A 221 -15.74 -27.74 12.41
CA ASN A 221 -15.29 -28.09 11.07
C ASN A 221 -14.31 -27.03 10.49
N TYR A 222 -14.63 -25.73 10.62
CA TYR A 222 -13.74 -24.67 10.17
C TYR A 222 -12.42 -24.65 10.93
N GLN A 223 -12.45 -24.86 12.25
CA GLN A 223 -11.24 -24.98 13.06
C GLN A 223 -10.35 -26.13 12.59
N LYS A 224 -10.92 -27.30 12.30
CA LYS A 224 -10.18 -28.44 11.76
C LYS A 224 -9.57 -28.16 10.40
N GLN A 225 -10.34 -27.59 9.48
CA GLN A 225 -9.86 -27.21 8.14
C GLN A 225 -8.75 -26.17 8.24
N ALA A 226 -8.95 -25.11 9.04
CA ALA A 226 -7.96 -24.06 9.23
C ALA A 226 -6.63 -24.61 9.75
N LYS A 227 -6.65 -25.48 10.78
CA LYS A 227 -5.43 -26.13 11.30
C LYS A 227 -4.66 -26.89 10.22
N SER A 228 -5.35 -27.70 9.40
CA SER A 228 -4.70 -28.43 8.32
C SER A 228 -4.14 -27.47 7.26
N ILE A 229 -4.95 -26.51 6.80
CA ILE A 229 -4.54 -25.56 5.75
C ILE A 229 -3.36 -24.70 6.22
N ILE A 230 -3.38 -24.18 7.44
CA ILE A 230 -2.30 -23.35 7.98
C ILE A 230 -1.01 -24.19 8.07
N LYS A 231 -1.08 -25.39 8.62
CA LYS A 231 0.08 -26.29 8.79
C LYS A 231 0.66 -26.70 7.44
N ASP A 232 -0.22 -27.21 6.54
CA ASP A 232 0.21 -27.91 5.34
C ASP A 232 0.51 -26.95 4.17
N HIS A 233 -0.12 -25.76 4.13
CA HIS A 233 0.05 -24.78 3.06
C HIS A 233 0.82 -23.54 3.55
N VAL A 234 0.38 -22.89 4.62
CA VAL A 234 0.96 -21.60 5.03
C VAL A 234 2.35 -21.80 5.66
N PHE A 235 2.46 -22.65 6.68
CA PHE A 235 3.74 -22.91 7.37
C PHE A 235 4.76 -23.54 6.45
N THR A 236 4.33 -24.51 5.63
CA THR A 236 5.21 -25.16 4.65
C THR A 236 5.75 -24.14 3.63
N SER A 237 4.93 -23.18 3.20
CA SER A 237 5.37 -22.12 2.27
C SER A 237 6.33 -21.14 2.91
N TYR A 238 6.09 -20.72 4.14
CA TYR A 238 7.06 -19.89 4.88
C TYR A 238 8.37 -20.62 5.16
N LYS A 239 8.32 -21.89 5.48
CA LYS A 239 9.53 -22.72 5.64
C LYS A 239 10.33 -22.81 4.34
N LYS A 240 9.66 -23.01 3.20
CA LYS A 240 10.27 -23.00 1.87
C LYS A 240 10.92 -21.65 1.56
N LEU A 241 10.20 -20.55 1.85
CA LEU A 241 10.70 -19.19 1.68
C LEU A 241 11.92 -18.92 2.58
N PHE A 242 11.89 -19.36 3.84
CA PHE A 242 13.00 -19.22 4.78
C PHE A 242 14.27 -19.90 4.27
N VAL A 243 14.15 -21.14 3.79
CA VAL A 243 15.28 -21.88 3.23
C VAL A 243 15.86 -21.20 2.01
N PHE A 244 15.01 -20.79 1.06
CA PHE A 244 15.44 -20.02 -0.11
C PHE A 244 16.11 -18.70 0.29
N PHE A 245 15.47 -17.96 1.19
CA PHE A 245 15.95 -16.65 1.61
C PHE A 245 17.31 -16.72 2.29
N THR A 246 17.48 -17.67 3.22
CA THR A 246 18.72 -17.81 3.99
C THR A 246 19.85 -18.44 3.22
N LYS A 247 19.56 -19.39 2.33
CA LYS A 247 20.61 -20.14 1.61
C LYS A 247 20.99 -19.53 0.26
N GLU A 248 20.05 -18.83 -0.41
CA GLU A 248 20.28 -18.31 -1.77
C GLU A 248 20.27 -16.76 -1.78
N TYR A 249 19.20 -16.13 -1.29
CA TYR A 249 18.97 -14.70 -1.50
C TYR A 249 19.80 -13.78 -0.59
N LEU A 250 19.78 -14.00 0.72
CA LEU A 250 20.54 -13.20 1.69
C LEU A 250 22.06 -13.24 1.46
N PRO A 251 22.68 -14.41 1.16
CA PRO A 251 24.11 -14.44 0.81
C PRO A 251 24.46 -13.57 -0.39
N ALA A 252 23.59 -13.53 -1.41
CA ALA A 252 23.74 -12.75 -2.62
C ALA A 252 23.41 -11.25 -2.47
N GLY A 253 22.88 -10.84 -1.31
CA GLY A 253 22.57 -9.43 -1.03
C GLY A 253 23.79 -8.53 -1.24
N ARG A 254 23.57 -7.35 -1.83
CA ARG A 254 24.64 -6.38 -2.16
C ARG A 254 25.36 -5.90 -0.88
N LYS A 255 26.69 -5.76 -0.97
CA LYS A 255 27.50 -5.12 0.08
C LYS A 255 27.35 -3.61 0.03
N ASN A 256 27.31 -3.03 -1.16
CA ASN A 256 27.13 -1.60 -1.37
C ASN A 256 25.68 -1.20 -1.11
N ILE A 257 25.45 -0.20 -0.27
CA ILE A 257 24.14 0.30 0.10
C ILE A 257 23.54 1.26 -0.94
N SER A 258 24.38 1.84 -1.82
CA SER A 258 23.94 2.83 -2.79
C SER A 258 23.00 2.22 -3.85
N ALA A 259 21.93 2.92 -4.17
CA ALA A 259 21.04 2.58 -5.27
C ALA A 259 21.77 2.67 -6.64
N SER A 260 22.79 3.52 -6.75
CA SER A 260 23.60 3.64 -7.97
C SER A 260 24.42 2.38 -8.30
N SER A 261 24.59 1.46 -7.34
CA SER A 261 25.27 0.18 -7.57
C SER A 261 24.39 -0.90 -8.21
N LEU A 262 23.12 -0.63 -8.44
CA LEU A 262 22.23 -1.49 -9.23
C LEU A 262 22.52 -1.37 -10.74
N PRO A 263 22.18 -2.35 -11.57
CA PRO A 263 22.14 -2.16 -13.01
C PRO A 263 21.33 -0.91 -13.38
N ASN A 264 21.91 -0.02 -14.21
CA ASN A 264 21.34 1.31 -14.50
C ASN A 264 21.10 2.18 -13.25
N GLY A 265 21.84 1.95 -12.17
CA GLY A 265 21.58 2.49 -10.85
C GLY A 265 21.64 4.02 -10.77
N GLU A 266 22.48 4.70 -11.55
CA GLU A 266 22.51 6.17 -11.63
C GLU A 266 21.21 6.72 -12.23
N LYS A 267 20.73 6.13 -13.33
CA LYS A 267 19.43 6.50 -13.93
C LYS A 267 18.27 6.18 -12.99
N PHE A 268 18.34 5.03 -12.31
CA PHE A 268 17.35 4.67 -11.29
C PHE A 268 17.33 5.70 -10.16
N TYR A 269 18.51 6.08 -9.64
CA TYR A 269 18.57 7.07 -8.55
C TYR A 269 18.05 8.45 -8.98
N ALA A 270 18.43 8.92 -10.18
CA ALA A 270 17.89 10.16 -10.74
C ALA A 270 16.36 10.12 -10.90
N PHE A 271 15.82 8.99 -11.42
CA PHE A 271 14.39 8.74 -11.48
C PHE A 271 13.72 8.81 -10.09
N ARG A 272 14.34 8.19 -9.07
CA ARG A 272 13.83 8.22 -7.69
C ARG A 272 13.82 9.64 -7.14
N VAL A 273 14.91 10.39 -7.33
CA VAL A 273 14.98 11.81 -6.91
C VAL A 273 13.84 12.61 -7.56
N LYS A 274 13.68 12.57 -8.89
CA LYS A 274 12.58 13.21 -9.62
C LYS A 274 11.20 12.80 -9.05
N SER A 275 11.02 11.50 -8.80
CA SER A 275 9.73 10.96 -8.34
C SER A 275 9.36 11.42 -6.92
N TYR A 276 10.33 11.50 -5.99
CA TYR A 276 10.08 11.88 -4.60
C TYR A 276 10.04 13.38 -4.38
N THR A 277 10.93 14.13 -5.03
CA THR A 277 10.99 15.58 -4.88
C THR A 277 9.98 16.32 -5.75
N THR A 278 9.48 15.65 -6.78
CA THR A 278 8.62 16.24 -7.83
C THR A 278 9.22 17.47 -8.52
N THR A 279 10.56 17.57 -8.51
CA THR A 279 11.33 18.64 -9.13
C THR A 279 12.20 18.11 -10.28
N SER A 280 12.78 19.02 -11.07
CA SER A 280 13.78 18.71 -12.10
C SER A 280 15.22 18.75 -11.59
N LYS A 281 15.42 18.94 -10.27
CA LYS A 281 16.76 19.04 -9.68
C LYS A 281 17.50 17.71 -9.79
N SER A 282 18.79 17.81 -10.11
CA SER A 282 19.71 16.67 -10.12
C SER A 282 20.01 16.17 -8.70
N PRO A 283 20.47 14.90 -8.55
CA PRO A 283 20.94 14.40 -7.26
C PRO A 283 22.00 15.28 -6.60
N SER A 284 22.91 15.85 -7.38
CA SER A 284 23.97 16.73 -6.89
C SER A 284 23.43 18.05 -6.33
N GLU A 285 22.46 18.68 -7.02
CA GLU A 285 21.80 19.90 -6.53
C GLU A 285 21.03 19.62 -5.23
N ILE A 286 20.31 18.50 -5.14
CA ILE A 286 19.59 18.10 -3.91
C ILE A 286 20.60 17.86 -2.76
N HIS A 287 21.73 17.21 -3.05
CA HIS A 287 22.79 17.02 -2.05
C HIS A 287 23.34 18.36 -1.52
N SER A 288 23.62 19.31 -2.43
CA SER A 288 24.12 20.63 -2.04
C SER A 288 23.09 21.40 -1.19
N ILE A 289 21.81 21.34 -1.55
CA ILE A 289 20.73 21.91 -0.72
C ILE A 289 20.72 21.23 0.66
N GLY A 290 20.85 19.89 0.70
CA GLY A 290 20.88 19.15 1.95
C GLY A 290 22.02 19.58 2.88
N LEU A 291 23.22 19.80 2.33
CA LEU A 291 24.36 20.31 3.13
C LEU A 291 24.09 21.70 3.68
N SER A 292 23.53 22.62 2.89
CA SER A 292 23.16 23.96 3.32
C SER A 292 22.11 23.94 4.43
N GLU A 293 21.08 23.11 4.26
CA GLU A 293 20.01 22.98 5.25
C GLU A 293 20.49 22.35 6.56
N VAL A 294 21.37 21.33 6.50
CA VAL A 294 21.98 20.76 7.71
C VAL A 294 22.78 21.81 8.48
N ALA A 295 23.55 22.65 7.78
CA ALA A 295 24.29 23.75 8.43
C ALA A 295 23.35 24.78 9.06
N ARG A 296 22.29 25.20 8.35
CA ARG A 296 21.26 26.11 8.84
C ARG A 296 20.57 25.55 10.10
N ILE A 297 20.04 24.32 9.99
CA ILE A 297 19.32 23.65 11.10
C ILE A 297 20.25 23.48 12.30
N ARG A 298 21.53 23.14 12.08
CA ARG A 298 22.50 23.02 13.17
C ARG A 298 22.65 24.30 13.94
N SER A 299 22.79 25.45 13.25
CA SER A 299 22.88 26.76 13.88
C SER A 299 21.62 27.10 14.68
N GLU A 300 20.44 26.81 14.14
CA GLU A 300 19.16 27.02 14.84
C GLU A 300 19.03 26.13 16.09
N MET A 301 19.43 24.85 16.00
CA MET A 301 19.45 23.96 17.17
C MET A 301 20.36 24.46 18.28
N GLU A 302 21.51 25.04 17.95
CA GLU A 302 22.41 25.63 18.95
C GLU A 302 21.79 26.87 19.65
N ASN A 303 21.01 27.66 18.92
CA ASN A 303 20.23 28.75 19.50
C ASN A 303 19.14 28.21 20.45
N VAL A 304 18.35 27.21 20.02
CA VAL A 304 17.32 26.59 20.87
C VAL A 304 17.93 25.98 22.15
N ILE A 305 19.09 25.33 22.05
CA ILE A 305 19.79 24.81 23.23
C ILE A 305 20.14 25.92 24.21
N LYS A 306 20.66 27.04 23.69
CA LYS A 306 20.98 28.22 24.52
C LYS A 306 19.72 28.79 25.16
N ASP A 307 18.64 28.94 24.41
CA ASP A 307 17.36 29.48 24.90
C ASP A 307 16.68 28.57 25.93
N SER A 308 16.95 27.22 25.88
CA SER A 308 16.48 26.29 26.89
C SER A 308 17.19 26.42 28.26
N GLY A 309 18.22 27.25 28.37
CA GLY A 309 19.02 27.38 29.57
C GLY A 309 20.01 26.23 29.81
N PHE A 310 20.14 25.28 28.88
CA PHE A 310 21.07 24.18 29.02
C PHE A 310 22.53 24.67 28.85
N THR A 311 23.37 24.33 29.84
CA THR A 311 24.79 24.68 29.80
C THR A 311 25.61 23.46 29.35
N GLY A 312 26.08 23.48 28.10
CA GLY A 312 26.90 22.39 27.57
C GLY A 312 26.96 22.36 26.05
N SER A 313 27.74 21.42 25.52
CA SER A 313 27.81 21.20 24.07
C SER A 313 26.55 20.55 23.52
N PHE A 314 26.34 20.69 22.22
CA PHE A 314 25.28 19.95 21.50
C PHE A 314 25.27 18.44 21.79
N LYS A 315 26.46 17.81 21.81
CA LYS A 315 26.58 16.39 22.14
C LYS A 315 26.08 16.07 23.57
N LYS A 316 26.38 16.93 24.53
CA LYS A 316 25.91 16.80 25.90
C LYS A 316 24.40 17.00 26.00
N PHE A 317 23.84 17.94 25.23
CA PHE A 317 22.40 18.14 25.18
C PHE A 317 21.66 16.95 24.61
N ILE A 318 22.16 16.36 23.52
CA ILE A 318 21.57 15.13 22.96
C ILE A 318 21.66 13.96 23.96
N ALA A 319 22.77 13.83 24.69
CA ALA A 319 22.89 12.82 25.74
C ALA A 319 21.87 13.07 26.86
N TYR A 320 21.71 14.31 27.30
CA TYR A 320 20.70 14.71 28.29
C TYR A 320 19.29 14.33 27.85
N LEU A 321 18.88 14.70 26.61
CA LEU A 321 17.57 14.33 26.07
C LEU A 321 17.34 12.82 26.01
N ARG A 322 18.41 12.04 25.80
CA ARG A 322 18.31 10.56 25.70
C ARG A 322 18.32 9.84 27.03
N THR A 323 18.77 10.47 28.09
CA THR A 323 18.99 9.80 29.39
C THR A 323 18.19 10.39 30.55
N ASN A 324 17.67 11.61 30.39
CA ASN A 324 16.85 12.21 31.45
C ASN A 324 15.46 11.54 31.45
N PRO A 325 15.05 10.93 32.60
CA PRO A 325 13.77 10.25 32.72
C PRO A 325 12.55 11.13 32.50
N ASP A 326 12.66 12.46 32.64
CA ASP A 326 11.56 13.41 32.39
C ASP A 326 11.03 13.38 30.93
N PHE A 327 11.83 12.85 29.99
CA PHE A 327 11.46 12.73 28.58
C PHE A 327 10.90 11.35 28.21
N TYR A 328 10.76 10.43 29.17
CA TYR A 328 10.35 9.06 28.90
C TYR A 328 9.20 8.64 29.81
N TYR A 329 8.32 7.81 29.30
CA TYR A 329 7.33 7.13 30.09
C TYR A 329 7.94 5.90 30.75
N ASN A 330 7.38 5.50 31.90
CA ASN A 330 7.89 4.34 32.67
C ASN A 330 7.34 3.00 32.16
N SER A 331 6.26 3.02 31.42
CA SER A 331 5.64 1.81 30.85
C SER A 331 5.18 2.03 29.41
N ALA A 332 4.98 0.94 28.66
CA ALA A 332 4.42 0.97 27.32
C ALA A 332 2.97 1.47 27.32
N GLU A 333 2.21 1.18 28.38
CA GLU A 333 0.83 1.62 28.55
C GLU A 333 0.77 3.13 28.77
N ASP A 334 1.58 3.69 29.66
CA ASP A 334 1.67 5.15 29.86
C ASP A 334 2.08 5.90 28.59
N LEU A 335 3.02 5.33 27.82
CA LEU A 335 3.42 5.90 26.53
C LEU A 335 2.24 5.91 25.56
N LEU A 336 1.49 4.81 25.44
CA LEU A 336 0.33 4.69 24.58
C LEU A 336 -0.77 5.69 24.98
N ASP A 337 -1.03 5.84 26.26
CA ASP A 337 -1.99 6.81 26.79
C ASP A 337 -1.53 8.25 26.59
N GLY A 338 -0.24 8.51 26.68
CA GLY A 338 0.36 9.79 26.32
C GLY A 338 0.09 10.17 24.85
N TYR A 339 0.27 9.25 23.91
CA TYR A 339 -0.09 9.47 22.51
C TYR A 339 -1.58 9.73 22.31
N ARG A 340 -2.44 8.95 22.97
CA ARG A 340 -3.91 9.15 22.94
C ARG A 340 -4.29 10.54 23.46
N ALA A 341 -3.69 10.97 24.56
CA ALA A 341 -3.92 12.29 25.14
C ALA A 341 -3.50 13.44 24.20
N ILE A 342 -2.33 13.31 23.54
CA ILE A 342 -1.86 14.30 22.54
C ILE A 342 -2.82 14.36 21.35
N CYS A 343 -3.23 13.21 20.81
CA CYS A 343 -4.21 13.16 19.72
C CYS A 343 -5.52 13.84 20.12
N LYS A 344 -6.00 13.58 21.35
CA LYS A 344 -7.23 14.21 21.84
C LYS A 344 -7.12 15.71 22.04
N LYS A 345 -5.95 16.22 22.44
CA LYS A 345 -5.66 17.68 22.51
C LYS A 345 -5.61 18.32 21.12
N ALA A 346 -5.17 17.58 20.10
CA ALA A 346 -5.09 18.08 18.73
C ALA A 346 -6.47 18.15 18.03
N ASP A 347 -7.43 17.29 18.39
CA ASP A 347 -8.75 17.22 17.73
C ASP A 347 -9.45 18.60 17.58
N PRO A 348 -9.62 19.44 18.65
CA PRO A 348 -10.28 20.72 18.52
C PRO A 348 -9.47 21.75 17.69
N GLU A 349 -8.16 21.56 17.56
CA GLU A 349 -7.28 22.44 16.79
C GLU A 349 -7.37 22.19 15.28
N LEU A 350 -7.82 21.00 14.87
CA LEU A 350 -7.91 20.62 13.45
C LEU A 350 -8.82 21.57 12.65
N THR A 351 -9.87 22.09 13.26
CA THR A 351 -10.80 23.03 12.60
C THR A 351 -10.16 24.39 12.27
N LYS A 352 -9.05 24.73 12.92
CA LYS A 352 -8.29 25.97 12.64
C LYS A 352 -7.45 25.85 11.36
N LEU A 353 -7.11 24.61 10.95
CA LEU A 353 -6.23 24.34 9.81
C LEU A 353 -6.97 23.77 8.60
N PHE A 354 -8.08 23.04 8.82
CA PHE A 354 -8.78 22.30 7.78
C PHE A 354 -10.23 22.77 7.65
N GLY A 355 -10.62 23.19 6.45
CA GLY A 355 -12.01 23.58 6.15
C GLY A 355 -12.98 22.40 6.07
N THR A 356 -12.48 21.17 5.89
CA THR A 356 -13.27 19.94 5.88
C THR A 356 -12.54 18.86 6.67
N LEU A 357 -13.22 18.23 7.62
CA LEU A 357 -12.69 17.13 8.41
C LEU A 357 -13.22 15.79 7.89
N PRO A 358 -12.40 14.71 7.94
CA PRO A 358 -12.85 13.37 7.61
C PRO A 358 -14.01 12.92 8.53
N ARG A 359 -14.97 12.17 7.98
CA ARG A 359 -16.03 11.53 8.79
C ARG A 359 -15.53 10.37 9.65
N LEU A 360 -14.47 9.69 9.18
CA LEU A 360 -13.85 8.63 9.97
C LEU A 360 -13.01 9.24 11.08
N SER A 361 -13.20 8.70 12.28
CA SER A 361 -12.28 8.91 13.39
C SER A 361 -10.95 8.17 13.16
N TYR A 362 -10.01 8.39 14.06
CA TYR A 362 -8.76 7.62 14.12
C TYR A 362 -8.52 7.17 15.57
N GLY A 363 -7.64 6.17 15.70
CA GLY A 363 -7.21 5.64 17.00
C GLY A 363 -5.71 5.49 17.07
N VAL A 364 -5.22 5.16 18.27
CA VAL A 364 -3.79 4.86 18.53
C VAL A 364 -3.70 3.43 19.04
N LYS A 365 -2.84 2.62 18.42
CA LYS A 365 -2.60 1.23 18.82
C LYS A 365 -1.12 0.85 18.69
N PRO A 366 -0.63 -0.12 19.46
CA PRO A 366 0.75 -0.60 19.33
C PRO A 366 0.99 -1.29 17.98
N ILE A 367 2.24 -1.22 17.51
CA ILE A 367 2.71 -2.02 16.37
C ILE A 367 2.80 -3.49 16.82
N PRO A 368 2.39 -4.46 15.97
CA PRO A 368 2.54 -5.88 16.31
C PRO A 368 3.97 -6.28 16.69
N ASP A 369 4.14 -7.12 17.72
CA ASP A 369 5.44 -7.47 18.30
C ASP A 369 6.41 -8.06 17.27
N PHE A 370 5.94 -8.90 16.35
CA PHE A 370 6.79 -9.50 15.33
C PHE A 370 7.36 -8.45 14.34
N GLN A 371 6.72 -7.31 14.22
CA GLN A 371 7.07 -6.24 13.28
C GLN A 371 7.85 -5.11 13.99
N ALA A 372 7.53 -4.82 15.25
CA ALA A 372 8.05 -3.69 16.01
C ALA A 372 9.58 -3.52 15.97
N PRO A 373 10.43 -4.58 16.09
CA PRO A 373 11.88 -4.43 16.08
C PRO A 373 12.49 -3.87 14.79
N ALA A 374 11.74 -3.93 13.68
CA ALA A 374 12.19 -3.46 12.37
C ALA A 374 11.37 -2.28 11.83
N SER A 375 10.33 -1.87 12.57
CA SER A 375 9.44 -0.78 12.19
C SER A 375 10.02 0.60 12.58
N PRO A 376 9.59 1.69 11.92
CA PRO A 376 9.79 3.04 12.43
C PRO A 376 9.01 3.21 13.75
N THR A 377 9.33 4.28 14.49
CA THR A 377 8.73 4.57 15.81
C THR A 377 7.20 4.66 15.74
N ALA A 378 6.66 5.18 14.64
CA ALA A 378 5.22 5.27 14.42
C ALA A 378 4.92 5.40 12.92
N TYR A 379 3.69 5.02 12.53
CA TYR A 379 3.15 5.24 11.20
C TYR A 379 1.61 5.27 11.24
N TYR A 380 1.00 5.85 10.22
CA TYR A 380 -0.44 5.91 10.11
C TYR A 380 -0.96 4.84 9.14
N TYR A 381 -1.96 4.09 9.59
CA TYR A 381 -2.70 3.13 8.77
C TYR A 381 -4.06 3.72 8.40
N SER A 382 -4.29 3.92 7.10
CA SER A 382 -5.50 4.58 6.61
C SER A 382 -6.78 3.80 6.97
N GLY A 383 -7.80 4.53 7.39
CA GLY A 383 -9.14 3.97 7.58
C GLY A 383 -9.86 3.69 6.26
N SER A 384 -11.00 3.01 6.36
CA SER A 384 -11.90 2.77 5.23
C SER A 384 -13.35 2.99 5.65
N ILE A 385 -14.02 3.95 5.02
CA ILE A 385 -15.46 4.22 5.26
C ILE A 385 -16.28 2.98 4.87
N LYS A 386 -15.98 2.36 3.73
CA LYS A 386 -16.71 1.20 3.21
C LYS A 386 -16.57 -0.02 4.14
N ALA A 387 -15.41 -0.19 4.76
CA ALA A 387 -15.17 -1.24 5.75
C ALA A 387 -15.63 -0.88 7.16
N GLY A 388 -16.11 0.34 7.42
CA GLY A 388 -16.44 0.83 8.77
C GLY A 388 -15.22 0.89 9.71
N ARG A 389 -13.99 0.91 9.17
CA ARG A 389 -12.76 0.81 9.94
C ARG A 389 -12.09 2.18 10.07
N PRO A 390 -11.82 2.66 11.32
CA PRO A 390 -11.08 3.90 11.54
C PRO A 390 -9.63 3.80 11.05
N GLY A 391 -8.98 4.96 10.92
CA GLY A 391 -7.53 5.00 10.75
C GLY A 391 -6.83 4.72 12.09
N PHE A 392 -5.56 4.27 12.05
CA PHE A 392 -4.73 4.04 13.23
C PHE A 392 -3.36 4.67 13.07
N PHE A 393 -2.95 5.33 14.15
CA PHE A 393 -1.60 5.84 14.36
C PHE A 393 -0.87 4.94 15.34
#